data_ac0a8bb478f4b2b0ffe9cc043ecdaae2
#
_entry.id   ac0a8bb478f4b2b0ffe9cc043ecdaae2
#
_cell.length_a   1.000
_cell.length_b   1.000
_cell.length_c   1.000
_cell.angle_alpha   90.00
_cell.angle_beta   90.00
_cell.angle_gamma   90.00
#
_symmetry.space_group_name_H-M   'P 1'
#
loop_
_entity.id
_entity.type
_entity.pdbx_description
1 polymer ?
#
loop_
_entity_poly.entity_id
_entity_poly.type
_entity_poly.pdbx_seq_one_letter_code
_entity_poly.pdbx_strand_id
1 'polypeptide(L)' 'MGTRYNKEYEQYYIYALEQFLINTYGFSEHDAKVKVMQDFDEVKEDFERKEMKWTN' A
#
# COMPACT_ATOMS: atom_id res chain seq x y z
N MET A 1 9.80 -5.49 -22.10
CA MET A 1 9.49 -5.52 -21.89
C MET A 1 8.91 -5.50 -21.30
N GLY A 2 8.69 -5.64 -21.23
CA GLY A 2 8.18 -5.77 -20.65
C GLY A 2 7.66 -5.27 -19.88
N THR A 3 7.62 -4.86 -19.75
CA THR A 3 7.34 -4.19 -18.97
C THR A 3 6.09 -4.03 -18.68
N ARG A 4 5.53 -4.53 -18.82
CA ARG A 4 4.44 -4.37 -18.59
C ARG A 4 4.13 -4.53 -17.33
N TYR A 5 4.44 -4.10 -16.56
CA TYR A 5 4.25 -3.97 -15.50
C TYR A 5 2.97 -3.84 -15.33
N ASN A 6 2.26 -4.20 -15.16
CA ASN A 6 1.11 -4.24 -14.98
C ASN A 6 0.46 -3.28 -14.23
N LYS A 7 -0.33 -2.46 -14.77
CA LYS A 7 -1.10 -1.62 -14.10
C LYS A 7 -2.00 -2.36 -13.20
N GLU A 8 -2.46 -3.52 -13.50
CA GLU A 8 -3.31 -4.30 -12.64
C GLU A 8 -2.62 -4.63 -11.37
N TYR A 9 -1.39 -5.03 -11.47
CA TYR A 9 -0.63 -5.41 -10.30
C TYR A 9 -0.43 -4.20 -9.41
N GLU A 10 -0.19 -3.08 -10.02
CA GLU A 10 0.01 -1.88 -9.29
C GLU A 10 -1.22 -1.46 -8.53
N GLN A 11 -2.37 -1.55 -9.15
CA GLN A 11 -3.59 -1.18 -8.51
C GLN A 11 -3.90 -2.10 -7.36
N TYR A 12 -3.58 -3.36 -7.52
CA TYR A 12 -3.79 -4.31 -6.51
C TYR A 12 -2.95 -3.95 -5.30
N TYR A 13 -1.71 -3.55 -5.51
CA TYR A 13 -0.81 -3.21 -4.43
C TYR A 13 -1.31 -1.95 -3.73
N ILE A 14 -1.73 -0.98 -4.49
CA ILE A 14 -2.25 0.25 -3.92
C ILE A 14 -3.47 -0.04 -3.06
N TYR A 15 -4.32 -0.89 -3.55
CA TYR A 15 -5.51 -1.25 -2.80
C TYR A 15 -5.11 -1.91 -1.47
N ALA A 16 -4.13 -2.77 -1.51
CA ALA A 16 -3.66 -3.44 -0.32
C ALA A 16 -3.14 -2.43 0.70
N LEU A 17 -2.43 -1.42 0.24
CA LEU A 17 -1.91 -0.39 1.12
C LEU A 17 -3.05 0.41 1.74
N GLU A 18 -4.06 0.69 0.95
CA GLU A 18 -5.21 1.43 1.48
C GLU A 18 -5.89 0.62 2.56
N GLN A 19 -6.11 -0.65 2.31
CA GLN A 19 -6.75 -1.50 3.29
C GLN A 19 -5.91 -1.63 4.54
N PHE A 20 -4.60 -1.65 4.36
CA PHE A 20 -3.70 -1.72 5.49
C PHE A 20 -3.89 -0.49 6.39
N LEU A 21 -3.99 0.68 5.80
CA LEU A 21 -4.17 1.90 6.59
C LEU A 21 -5.51 1.91 7.29
N ILE A 22 -6.53 1.46 6.61
CA ILE A 22 -7.85 1.42 7.19
C ILE A 22 -7.90 0.48 8.39
N ASN A 23 -7.36 -0.70 8.20
CA ASN A 23 -7.41 -1.70 9.25
C ASN A 23 -6.44 -1.46 10.40
N THR A 24 -5.31 -0.88 10.10
CA THR A 24 -4.31 -0.69 11.13
C THR A 24 -4.49 0.61 11.89
N TYR A 25 -4.80 1.66 11.19
CA TYR A 25 -4.90 2.98 11.80
C TYR A 25 -6.29 3.59 11.85
N GLY A 26 -7.24 2.96 11.22
CA GLY A 26 -8.58 3.48 11.25
C GLY A 26 -8.86 4.61 10.26
N PHE A 27 -8.07 4.69 9.19
CA PHE A 27 -8.29 5.73 8.21
C PHE A 27 -9.60 5.46 7.49
N SER A 28 -10.22 6.49 6.98
CA SER A 28 -11.39 6.31 6.15
C SER A 28 -10.85 5.93 4.76
N GLU A 29 -11.70 5.47 3.90
CA GLU A 29 -11.29 5.08 2.57
C GLU A 29 -10.65 6.24 1.83
N HIS A 30 -11.27 7.40 1.95
CA HIS A 30 -10.76 8.57 1.26
C HIS A 30 -9.39 8.96 1.81
N ASP A 31 -9.26 8.98 3.11
CA ASP A 31 -8.01 9.36 3.73
C ASP A 31 -6.91 8.38 3.42
N ALA A 32 -7.25 7.09 3.40
CA ALA A 32 -6.26 6.08 3.08
C ALA A 32 -5.75 6.29 1.66
N LYS A 33 -6.65 6.57 0.75
CA LYS A 33 -6.29 6.78 -0.63
C LYS A 33 -5.36 7.98 -0.77
N VAL A 34 -5.69 9.06 -0.10
CA VAL A 34 -4.87 10.26 -0.16
C VAL A 34 -3.50 10.01 0.44
N LYS A 35 -3.47 9.30 1.55
CA LYS A 35 -2.21 9.03 2.21
C LYS A 35 -1.30 8.18 1.32
N VAL A 36 -1.86 7.17 0.70
CA VAL A 36 -1.07 6.33 -0.19
C VAL A 36 -0.51 7.14 -1.33
N MET A 37 -1.30 8.07 -1.86
CA MET A 37 -0.84 8.86 -2.96
C MET A 37 0.23 9.87 -2.56
N GLN A 38 0.09 10.41 -1.38
CA GLN A 38 1.02 11.43 -0.95
C GLN A 38 2.31 10.86 -0.38
N ASP A 39 2.20 9.79 0.36
CA ASP A 39 3.36 9.20 1.01
C ASP A 39 3.50 7.75 0.66
N PHE A 40 3.47 7.44 -0.59
CA PHE A 40 3.49 6.05 -1.05
C PHE A 40 4.67 5.27 -0.46
N ASP A 41 5.85 5.82 -0.52
CA ASP A 41 7.03 5.11 -0.05
C ASP A 41 6.95 4.82 1.44
N GLU A 42 6.46 5.76 2.19
CA GLU A 42 6.36 5.61 3.62
C GLU A 42 5.33 4.55 3.97
N VAL A 43 4.20 4.59 3.31
CA VAL A 43 3.14 3.63 3.57
C VAL A 43 3.61 2.23 3.17
N LYS A 44 4.30 2.15 2.04
CA LYS A 44 4.80 0.90 1.56
C LYS A 44 5.77 0.28 2.56
N GLU A 45 6.66 1.07 3.08
CA GLU A 45 7.63 0.61 4.03
C GLU A 45 6.95 0.12 5.29
N ASP A 46 5.97 0.86 5.76
CA ASP A 46 5.27 0.51 6.97
C ASP A 46 4.51 -0.80 6.77
N PHE A 47 3.88 -0.93 5.61
CA PHE A 47 3.14 -2.11 5.28
C PHE A 47 4.06 -3.34 5.27
N GLU A 48 5.19 -3.22 4.62
CA GLU A 48 6.11 -4.33 4.53
C GLU A 48 6.63 -4.70 5.91
N ARG A 49 6.88 -3.72 6.71
CA ARG A 49 7.40 -3.96 8.02
C ARG A 49 6.39 -4.66 8.91
N LYS A 50 5.17 -4.27 8.85
CA LYS A 50 4.15 -4.83 9.71
C LYS A 50 3.45 -6.06 9.18
N GLU A 51 3.20 -6.06 7.90
CA GLU A 51 2.46 -7.16 7.33
C GLU A 51 3.33 -8.26 6.78
N MET A 52 4.43 -7.91 6.18
CA MET A 52 5.23 -8.93 5.60
C MET A 52 6.22 -9.48 6.54
N LYS A 53 6.65 -8.71 7.48
CA LYS A 53 7.53 -9.22 8.40
C LYS A 53 8.52 -10.17 7.94
N TRP A 54 9.33 -9.96 7.12
CA TRP A 54 10.29 -10.78 6.63
C TRP A 54 11.22 -11.12 7.65
N THR A 55 11.43 -11.79 8.10
CA THR A 55 12.29 -12.07 9.09
C THR A 55 13.45 -12.39 8.73
N ASN A 56 14.02 -12.46 8.55
CA ASN A 56 15.17 -12.80 8.24
C ASN A 56 15.76 -12.68 8.67
#